data_be8ad85e3cf4de1747958bf663b15be0
#
_entry.id   be8ad85e3cf4de1747958bf663b15be0
#
_cell.length_a   1.000
_cell.length_b   1.000
_cell.length_c   1.000
_cell.angle_alpha   90.00
_cell.angle_beta   90.00
_cell.angle_gamma   90.00
#
_symmetry.space_group_name_H-M   'P 1'
#
loop_
_entity.id
_entity.type
_entity.pdbx_description
1 polymer ?
#
loop_
_entity_poly.entity_id
_entity_poly.type
_entity_poly.pdbx_seq_one_letter_code
_entity_poly.pdbx_strand_id
1 'polypeptide(L)'
;MTIKLTGAQIIIKALQEEGVDTIFTLCGGHIIDIYDGCVDEGIRIIDVRHEQVAAHAADGYARQTGKLGCVVTTAGPGCTNAVTGVATAFRSESPILHIGGQSSLTQHKMGSLQDLPH
;
A
#
# COMPACT_ATOMS: atom_id res chain seq x y z
N MET A 1 -28.45 -4.07 13.08
CA MET A 1 -27.35 -4.98 12.67
C MET A 1 -26.06 -4.17 12.70
N THR A 2 -25.11 -4.53 13.56
CA THR A 2 -23.80 -3.86 13.56
C THR A 2 -22.95 -4.48 12.43
N ILE A 3 -22.68 -3.72 11.37
CA ILE A 3 -21.81 -4.15 10.29
C ILE A 3 -20.38 -4.14 10.86
N LYS A 4 -19.77 -5.32 10.98
CA LYS A 4 -18.34 -5.42 11.35
C LYS A 4 -17.52 -5.32 10.07
N LEU A 5 -16.78 -4.23 9.94
CA LEU A 5 -15.81 -4.07 8.85
C LEU A 5 -14.51 -4.81 9.18
N THR A 6 -13.87 -5.36 8.18
CA THR A 6 -12.48 -5.86 8.30
C THR A 6 -11.49 -4.70 8.34
N GLY A 7 -10.25 -4.95 8.77
CA GLY A 7 -9.20 -3.93 8.75
C GLY A 7 -8.95 -3.38 7.34
N ALA A 8 -8.95 -4.25 6.33
CA ALA A 8 -8.80 -3.83 4.94
C ALA A 8 -9.93 -2.91 4.48
N GLN A 9 -11.19 -3.25 4.79
CA GLN A 9 -12.33 -2.39 4.45
C GLN A 9 -12.26 -1.02 5.12
N ILE A 10 -11.74 -0.96 6.36
CA ILE A 10 -11.52 0.33 7.05
C ILE A 10 -10.45 1.15 6.33
N ILE A 11 -9.33 0.52 5.94
CA ILE A 11 -8.26 1.17 5.16
C ILE A 11 -8.82 1.72 3.85
N ILE A 12 -9.57 0.92 3.11
CA ILE A 12 -10.12 1.35 1.81
C ILE A 12 -11.07 2.56 1.98
N LYS A 13 -11.92 2.53 2.98
CA LYS A 13 -12.81 3.68 3.26
C LYS A 13 -12.03 4.95 3.62
N ALA A 14 -10.99 4.83 4.42
CA ALA A 14 -10.11 5.95 4.74
C ALA A 14 -9.41 6.49 3.48
N LEU A 15 -8.93 5.61 2.59
CA LEU A 15 -8.32 6.02 1.32
C LEU A 15 -9.31 6.77 0.43
N GLN A 16 -10.57 6.33 0.36
CA GLN A 16 -11.62 7.03 -0.39
C GLN A 16 -11.93 8.42 0.21
N GLU A 17 -12.01 8.52 1.53
CA GLU A 17 -12.22 9.81 2.22
C GLU A 17 -11.09 10.80 1.95
N GLU A 18 -9.85 10.31 1.80
CA GLU A 18 -8.67 11.11 1.41
C GLU A 18 -8.57 11.34 -0.12
N GLY A 19 -9.55 10.90 -0.89
CA GLY A 19 -9.62 11.11 -2.34
C GLY A 19 -8.66 10.22 -3.15
N VAL A 20 -8.18 9.12 -2.58
CA VAL A 20 -7.35 8.14 -3.29
C VAL A 20 -8.24 7.32 -4.22
N ASP A 21 -7.99 7.44 -5.50
CA ASP A 21 -8.69 6.70 -6.57
C ASP A 21 -7.81 5.63 -7.24
N THR A 22 -6.53 5.60 -6.90
CA THR A 22 -5.55 4.70 -7.53
C THR A 22 -4.50 4.28 -6.52
N ILE A 23 -4.17 2.98 -6.49
CA ILE A 23 -3.02 2.46 -5.76
C ILE A 23 -1.98 1.90 -6.73
N PHE A 24 -0.69 2.07 -6.38
CA PHE A 24 0.46 1.48 -7.08
C PHE A 24 1.02 0.37 -6.22
N THR A 25 1.22 -0.81 -6.79
CA THR A 25 1.42 -2.01 -5.96
C THR A 25 2.12 -3.14 -6.70
N LEU A 26 2.69 -4.07 -5.94
CA LEU A 26 3.03 -5.40 -6.41
C LEU A 26 2.36 -6.41 -5.50
N CYS A 27 1.58 -7.32 -6.09
CA CYS A 27 0.75 -8.27 -5.35
C CYS A 27 1.57 -9.16 -4.41
N GLY A 28 1.00 -9.43 -3.24
CA GLY A 28 1.57 -10.36 -2.26
C GLY A 28 0.54 -10.78 -1.22
N GLY A 29 0.77 -11.93 -0.58
CA GLY A 29 -0.21 -12.56 0.30
C GLY A 29 -0.72 -11.70 1.45
N HIS A 30 0.10 -10.79 1.96
CA HIS A 30 -0.24 -9.97 3.13
C HIS A 30 -1.12 -8.75 2.82
N ILE A 31 -1.45 -8.51 1.56
CA ILE A 31 -2.24 -7.36 1.10
C ILE A 31 -3.43 -7.75 0.21
N ILE A 32 -3.74 -9.04 0.10
CA ILE A 32 -4.84 -9.53 -0.75
C ILE A 32 -6.17 -8.90 -0.35
N ASP A 33 -6.45 -8.79 0.94
CA ASP A 33 -7.70 -8.19 1.43
C ASP A 33 -7.83 -6.70 1.03
N ILE A 34 -6.70 -5.99 0.86
CA ILE A 34 -6.70 -4.61 0.33
C ILE A 34 -7.06 -4.62 -1.15
N TYR A 35 -6.55 -5.57 -1.93
CA TYR A 35 -6.92 -5.73 -3.34
C TYR A 35 -8.42 -5.98 -3.50
N ASP A 36 -8.98 -6.91 -2.72
CA ASP A 36 -10.41 -7.19 -2.73
C ASP A 36 -11.22 -5.95 -2.42
N GLY A 37 -10.84 -5.22 -1.38
CA GLY A 37 -11.49 -3.96 -1.02
C GLY A 37 -11.37 -2.89 -2.11
N CYS A 38 -10.23 -2.79 -2.80
CA CYS A 38 -10.08 -1.88 -3.93
C CYS A 38 -11.03 -2.22 -5.09
N VAL A 39 -11.17 -3.52 -5.40
CA VAL A 39 -12.08 -4.00 -6.45
C VAL A 39 -13.53 -3.67 -6.07
N ASP A 40 -13.93 -3.96 -4.84
CA ASP A 40 -15.30 -3.73 -4.35
C ASP A 40 -15.70 -2.24 -4.38
N GLU A 41 -14.76 -1.36 -4.06
CA GLU A 41 -15.01 0.09 -3.91
C GLU A 41 -14.53 0.90 -5.14
N GLY A 42 -14.05 0.25 -6.19
CA GLY A 42 -13.70 0.90 -7.46
C GLY A 42 -12.39 1.70 -7.43
N ILE A 43 -11.49 1.43 -6.49
CA ILE A 43 -10.13 1.99 -6.50
C ILE A 43 -9.31 1.26 -7.55
N ARG A 44 -8.66 2.02 -8.43
CA ARG A 44 -7.84 1.49 -9.50
C ARG A 44 -6.55 0.87 -8.97
N ILE A 45 -6.24 -0.34 -9.39
CA ILE A 45 -5.01 -1.06 -9.05
C ILE A 45 -4.03 -0.98 -10.23
N ILE A 46 -2.86 -0.39 -10.00
CA ILE A 46 -1.75 -0.36 -10.96
C ILE A 46 -0.67 -1.32 -10.47
N ASP A 47 -0.67 -2.52 -11.03
CA ASP A 47 0.31 -3.55 -10.71
C ASP A 47 1.63 -3.30 -11.47
N VAL A 48 2.75 -3.43 -10.75
CA VAL A 48 4.10 -3.22 -11.28
C VAL A 48 4.92 -4.51 -11.19
N ARG A 49 6.20 -4.46 -11.58
CA ARG A 49 7.11 -5.62 -11.51
C ARG A 49 8.22 -5.50 -10.46
N HIS A 50 8.20 -4.38 -9.73
CA HIS A 50 9.09 -4.14 -8.58
C HIS A 50 8.51 -3.01 -7.73
N GLU A 51 8.56 -3.11 -6.42
CA GLU A 51 7.91 -2.18 -5.49
C GLU A 51 8.53 -0.77 -5.53
N GLN A 52 9.81 -0.67 -5.87
CA GLN A 52 10.44 0.64 -6.11
C GLN A 52 9.73 1.40 -7.23
N VAL A 53 9.31 0.68 -8.29
CA VAL A 53 8.54 1.29 -9.39
C VAL A 53 7.18 1.78 -8.90
N ALA A 54 6.51 1.02 -8.02
CA ALA A 54 5.25 1.46 -7.40
C ALA A 54 5.43 2.78 -6.65
N ALA A 55 6.48 2.87 -5.84
CA ALA A 55 6.77 4.08 -5.07
C ALA A 55 7.12 5.29 -5.96
N HIS A 56 7.92 5.11 -7.00
CA HIS A 56 8.19 6.17 -7.98
C HIS A 56 6.95 6.57 -8.78
N ALA A 57 6.08 5.62 -9.12
CA ALA A 57 4.82 5.90 -9.82
C ALA A 57 3.87 6.73 -8.94
N ALA A 58 3.76 6.38 -7.65
CA ALA A 58 2.98 7.16 -6.69
C ALA A 58 3.53 8.58 -6.50
N ASP A 59 4.87 8.73 -6.41
CA ASP A 59 5.53 10.03 -6.36
C ASP A 59 5.21 10.87 -7.62
N GLY A 60 5.36 10.28 -8.81
CA GLY A 60 5.03 10.95 -10.08
C GLY A 60 3.55 11.33 -10.17
N TYR A 61 2.66 10.43 -9.73
CA TYR A 61 1.21 10.70 -9.68
C TYR A 61 0.90 11.88 -8.76
N ALA A 62 1.46 11.87 -7.55
CA ALA A 62 1.23 12.96 -6.60
C ALA A 62 1.69 14.32 -7.15
N ARG A 63 2.87 14.38 -7.77
CA ARG A 63 3.40 15.60 -8.38
C ARG A 63 2.55 16.12 -9.55
N GLN A 64 2.03 15.21 -10.37
CA GLN A 64 1.27 15.58 -11.56
C GLN A 64 -0.17 15.98 -11.25
N THR A 65 -0.77 15.35 -10.26
CA THR A 65 -2.20 15.51 -9.95
C THR A 65 -2.47 16.42 -8.76
N GLY A 66 -1.48 16.64 -7.89
CA GLY A 66 -1.68 17.29 -6.60
C GLY A 66 -2.45 16.44 -5.59
N LYS A 67 -2.75 15.17 -5.90
CA LYS A 67 -3.43 14.22 -5.02
C LYS A 67 -2.43 13.39 -4.22
N LEU A 68 -2.92 12.70 -3.20
CA LEU A 68 -2.15 11.71 -2.45
C LEU A 68 -1.80 10.50 -3.34
N GLY A 69 -0.50 10.23 -3.53
CA GLY A 69 -0.03 8.99 -4.16
C GLY A 69 -0.05 7.83 -3.16
N CYS A 70 -0.66 6.71 -3.49
CA CYS A 70 -0.77 5.58 -2.58
C CYS A 70 0.03 4.37 -3.10
N VAL A 71 0.94 3.85 -2.27
CA VAL A 71 1.72 2.64 -2.52
C VAL A 71 1.28 1.56 -1.56
N VAL A 72 1.02 0.37 -2.07
CA VAL A 72 0.70 -0.80 -1.24
C VAL A 72 1.67 -1.91 -1.56
N THR A 73 2.38 -2.43 -0.56
CA THR A 73 3.37 -3.50 -0.74
C THR A 73 3.15 -4.64 0.24
N THR A 74 3.55 -5.84 -0.14
CA THR A 74 3.54 -6.97 0.79
C THR A 74 4.58 -6.80 1.90
N ALA A 75 4.58 -7.70 2.87
CA ALA A 75 5.49 -7.69 4.01
C ALA A 75 6.96 -7.89 3.60
N GLY A 76 7.87 -7.52 4.48
CA GLY A 76 9.30 -7.77 4.37
C GLY A 76 9.93 -7.18 3.12
N PRO A 77 10.41 -8.00 2.16
CA PRO A 77 11.05 -7.49 0.96
C PRO A 77 10.17 -6.55 0.14
N GLY A 78 8.84 -6.69 0.20
CA GLY A 78 7.93 -5.76 -0.45
C GLY A 78 8.06 -4.34 0.11
N CYS A 79 8.12 -4.21 1.44
CA CYS A 79 8.34 -2.91 2.09
C CYS A 79 9.76 -2.38 1.82
N THR A 80 10.79 -3.21 1.99
CA THR A 80 12.18 -2.75 1.85
C THR A 80 12.54 -2.40 0.39
N ASN A 81 11.98 -3.07 -0.59
CA ASN A 81 12.15 -2.73 -2.01
C ASN A 81 11.57 -1.35 -2.37
N ALA A 82 10.54 -0.88 -1.67
CA ALA A 82 9.94 0.42 -1.92
C ALA A 82 10.77 1.60 -1.36
N VAL A 83 11.71 1.35 -0.44
CA VAL A 83 12.42 2.38 0.34
C VAL A 83 13.06 3.45 -0.53
N THR A 84 13.72 3.09 -1.63
CA THR A 84 14.35 4.06 -2.52
C THR A 84 13.34 5.04 -3.12
N GLY A 85 12.18 4.55 -3.56
CA GLY A 85 11.12 5.40 -4.10
C GLY A 85 10.50 6.29 -3.02
N VAL A 86 10.27 5.74 -1.82
CA VAL A 86 9.77 6.50 -0.67
C VAL A 86 10.77 7.59 -0.27
N ALA A 87 12.07 7.28 -0.21
CA ALA A 87 13.11 8.26 0.08
C ALA A 87 13.17 9.40 -0.97
N THR A 88 12.93 9.07 -2.24
CA THR A 88 12.85 10.06 -3.32
C THR A 88 11.65 10.99 -3.11
N ALA A 89 10.48 10.45 -2.84
CA ALA A 89 9.27 11.23 -2.57
C ALA A 89 9.44 12.11 -1.32
N PHE A 90 10.02 11.56 -0.24
CA PHE A 90 10.32 12.29 0.99
C PHE A 90 11.24 13.48 0.71
N ARG A 91 12.34 13.26 -0.03
CA ARG A 91 13.28 14.34 -0.38
C ARG A 91 12.66 15.44 -1.24
N SER A 92 11.65 15.08 -2.03
CA SER A 92 10.92 15.97 -2.93
C SER A 92 9.66 16.56 -2.30
N GLU A 93 9.38 16.26 -1.04
CA GLU A 93 8.18 16.71 -0.31
C GLU A 93 6.87 16.33 -1.04
N SER A 94 6.89 15.21 -1.77
CA SER A 94 5.70 14.71 -2.46
C SER A 94 4.77 13.98 -1.48
N PRO A 95 3.47 14.26 -1.50
CA PRO A 95 2.51 13.59 -0.62
C PRO A 95 2.28 12.15 -1.10
N ILE A 96 2.96 11.20 -0.48
CA ILE A 96 2.70 9.77 -0.70
C ILE A 96 2.38 9.07 0.62
N LEU A 97 1.53 8.06 0.53
CA LEU A 97 1.24 7.10 1.60
C LEU A 97 1.78 5.74 1.18
N HIS A 98 2.64 5.14 2.00
CA HIS A 98 3.08 3.76 1.81
C HIS A 98 2.44 2.86 2.87
N ILE A 99 1.66 1.89 2.42
CA ILE A 99 1.04 0.86 3.27
C ILE A 99 1.81 -0.43 3.06
N GLY A 100 2.51 -0.88 4.10
CA GLY A 100 3.23 -2.15 4.12
C GLY A 100 2.39 -3.25 4.76
N GLY A 101 2.26 -4.39 4.09
CA GLY A 101 1.68 -5.58 4.69
C GLY A 101 2.56 -6.15 5.79
N GLN A 102 1.97 -6.94 6.67
CA GLN A 102 2.69 -7.67 7.70
C GLN A 102 2.01 -9.00 7.99
N SER A 103 2.74 -9.95 8.56
CA SER A 103 2.18 -11.20 9.06
C SER A 103 1.12 -10.94 10.14
N SER A 104 0.18 -11.87 10.29
CA SER A 104 -0.89 -11.74 11.29
C SER A 104 -0.32 -11.56 12.70
N LEU A 105 -1.04 -10.85 13.56
CA LEU A 105 -0.63 -10.62 14.96
C LEU A 105 -0.37 -11.93 15.72
N THR A 106 -1.07 -13.02 15.37
CA THR A 106 -0.88 -14.35 15.97
C THR A 106 0.43 -15.01 15.56
N GLN A 107 1.06 -14.54 14.47
CA GLN A 107 2.30 -15.09 13.93
C GLN A 107 3.49 -14.13 14.15
N HIS A 108 3.26 -13.00 14.81
CA HIS A 108 4.31 -12.03 15.09
C HIS A 108 5.48 -12.64 15.86
N LYS A 109 6.71 -12.44 15.39
CA LYS A 109 7.95 -13.02 15.92
C LYS A 109 8.05 -14.57 15.86
N MET A 110 7.21 -15.21 15.06
CA MET A 110 7.27 -16.67 14.87
C MET A 110 8.06 -17.08 13.63
N GLY A 111 8.75 -16.15 12.95
CA GLY A 111 9.48 -16.44 11.72
C GLY A 111 8.56 -16.79 10.56
N SER A 112 7.39 -16.19 10.51
CA SER A 112 6.45 -16.37 9.41
C SER A 112 7.01 -15.82 8.09
N LEU A 113 6.37 -16.20 6.99
CA LEU A 113 6.80 -15.76 5.65
C LEU A 113 6.94 -14.24 5.59
N GLN A 114 8.10 -13.76 5.17
CA GLN A 114 8.40 -12.33 4.99
C GLN A 114 8.30 -11.49 6.29
N ASP A 115 8.42 -12.13 7.44
CA ASP A 115 8.42 -11.46 8.75
C ASP A 115 9.79 -10.79 9.00
N LEU A 116 9.94 -9.56 8.54
CA LEU A 116 11.10 -8.71 8.77
C LEU A 116 10.68 -7.49 9.58
N PRO A 117 11.49 -7.07 10.57
CA PRO A 117 11.27 -5.78 11.22
C PRO A 117 11.52 -4.64 10.23
N HIS A 118 10.53 -3.85 9.96
CA HIS A 118 10.58 -2.67 9.08
C HIS A 118 9.76 -1.51 9.62
#